data_02eb759ea11105e52fb5ac8f583c5c83
#
_entry.id   02eb759ea11105e52fb5ac8f583c5c83
#
_cell.length_a   1.000
_cell.length_b   1.000
_cell.length_c   1.000
_cell.angle_alpha   90.00
_cell.angle_beta   90.00
_cell.angle_gamma   90.00
#
_symmetry.space_group_name_H-M   'P 1'
#
loop_
_entity.id
_entity.type
_entity.pdbx_description
1 polymer ?
#
loop_
_entity_poly.entity_id
_entity_poly.type
_entity_poly.pdbx_seq_one_letter_code
_entity_poly.pdbx_strand_id
1 'polypeptide(L)'
;MTVKSYKAFITYSHSDSKAAARLQRALESFRVPSRLVGKPGSHGAIERRIGTVFRDREELSACANLSETLNDALEHTEYLIVVCSRAARASRWVNLEIAQFKKSHRSDKILCYIVDGEPFAANDPATAHLECFPAALGYLHVDGESESAVEPVAADRRDSGDGRRLANLKIVSGLLGIGLDELIQRDAQRRNRRLVAVTAMSALGMVIMSALAFVAIEARSGEQLRRAEAEDLIEFMLSDLRDRLDAVGRLDVLDAVGQKTIDYYSRVAPSDHTESSLGRRARAFHLLGEVDDLQGDIRGARDAFELAYQSTAELLSRAPGDGQRIFEHAQSVFWIGYLDWRLGDLAGAESAFRDYVSLAEQLVRLNPENPDWIAEWGHSNINLGVYIYESGNARDSLDNFRTALSVFDDLGKKNPHNLEWQRMRAQSLAWLADASEDAGMLQAAREYRATESVIHETLLDRDPGNREIQQALMVSQNARADIAIAEGDLESAVLLSQGADPRWRAEGREAGPG
;
A
#
# COMPACT_ATOMS: atom_id res chain seq x y z
N MET A 1 -45.38 -4.10 -58.52
CA MET A 1 -44.75 -3.43 -57.36
C MET A 1 -45.47 -3.90 -56.12
N THR A 2 -44.76 -4.50 -55.16
CA THR A 2 -45.35 -4.91 -53.88
C THR A 2 -45.71 -3.66 -53.11
N VAL A 3 -46.98 -3.40 -52.89
CA VAL A 3 -47.50 -2.26 -52.10
C VAL A 3 -46.98 -2.42 -50.66
N LYS A 4 -46.18 -1.48 -50.21
CA LYS A 4 -45.57 -1.50 -48.87
C LYS A 4 -46.62 -1.11 -47.86
N SER A 5 -47.12 -2.03 -47.05
CA SER A 5 -48.07 -1.77 -45.97
C SER A 5 -47.33 -1.37 -44.70
N TYR A 6 -47.79 -0.28 -44.05
CA TYR A 6 -47.23 0.21 -42.79
C TYR A 6 -48.21 -0.04 -41.63
N LYS A 7 -47.67 -0.38 -40.45
CA LYS A 7 -48.53 -0.54 -39.26
C LYS A 7 -49.05 0.79 -38.73
N ALA A 8 -48.24 1.84 -38.83
CA ALA A 8 -48.65 3.18 -38.44
C ALA A 8 -47.92 4.24 -39.27
N PHE A 9 -48.57 5.38 -39.49
CA PHE A 9 -48.02 6.59 -40.02
C PHE A 9 -47.95 7.65 -38.90
N ILE A 10 -46.80 8.29 -38.72
CA ILE A 10 -46.64 9.38 -37.72
C ILE A 10 -46.69 10.70 -38.41
N THR A 11 -47.77 11.47 -38.15
CA THR A 11 -47.89 12.88 -38.58
C THR A 11 -47.44 13.82 -37.47
N TYR A 12 -46.67 14.84 -37.81
CA TYR A 12 -46.08 15.76 -36.84
C TYR A 12 -45.73 17.11 -37.44
N SER A 13 -45.66 18.17 -36.63
CA SER A 13 -45.07 19.45 -37.02
C SER A 13 -43.56 19.36 -37.11
N HIS A 14 -42.92 20.11 -38.00
CA HIS A 14 -41.45 20.14 -38.14
C HIS A 14 -40.70 20.39 -36.82
N SER A 15 -41.26 21.23 -35.97
CA SER A 15 -40.71 21.47 -34.62
C SER A 15 -40.69 20.22 -33.72
N ASP A 16 -41.55 19.23 -33.99
CA ASP A 16 -41.71 18.02 -33.19
C ASP A 16 -40.95 16.83 -33.75
N SER A 17 -40.12 17.03 -34.78
CA SER A 17 -39.35 15.96 -35.48
C SER A 17 -38.53 15.08 -34.55
N LYS A 18 -37.89 15.64 -33.52
CA LYS A 18 -37.13 14.88 -32.51
C LYS A 18 -38.03 13.98 -31.65
N ALA A 19 -39.27 14.42 -31.35
CA ALA A 19 -40.21 13.62 -30.58
C ALA A 19 -40.78 12.47 -31.43
N ALA A 20 -41.14 12.75 -32.68
CA ALA A 20 -41.61 11.78 -33.65
C ALA A 20 -40.55 10.70 -33.93
N ALA A 21 -39.27 11.07 -34.13
CA ALA A 21 -38.16 10.16 -34.35
C ALA A 21 -37.88 9.23 -33.15
N ARG A 22 -38.06 9.75 -31.94
CA ARG A 22 -37.92 8.93 -30.72
C ARG A 22 -39.09 7.98 -30.53
N LEU A 23 -40.30 8.40 -30.88
CA LEU A 23 -41.47 7.53 -30.85
C LEU A 23 -41.33 6.41 -31.86
N GLN A 24 -41.00 6.70 -33.11
CA GLN A 24 -40.78 5.69 -34.17
C GLN A 24 -39.79 4.61 -33.71
N ARG A 25 -38.60 5.04 -33.25
CA ARG A 25 -37.59 4.11 -32.74
C ARG A 25 -38.08 3.26 -31.55
N ALA A 26 -38.86 3.86 -30.65
CA ALA A 26 -39.43 3.15 -29.52
C ALA A 26 -40.43 2.08 -29.96
N LEU A 27 -41.27 2.38 -30.95
CA LEU A 27 -42.27 1.45 -31.49
C LEU A 27 -41.61 0.31 -32.28
N GLU A 28 -40.71 0.62 -33.19
CA GLU A 28 -40.02 -0.42 -34.02
C GLU A 28 -39.08 -1.33 -33.20
N SER A 29 -38.47 -0.77 -32.15
CA SER A 29 -37.62 -1.58 -31.22
C SER A 29 -38.43 -2.35 -30.20
N PHE A 30 -39.72 -2.10 -30.06
CA PHE A 30 -40.55 -2.76 -29.06
C PHE A 30 -40.72 -4.24 -29.37
N ARG A 31 -40.42 -5.07 -28.40
CA ARG A 31 -40.62 -6.52 -28.50
C ARG A 31 -41.86 -6.91 -27.71
N VAL A 32 -42.86 -7.34 -28.41
CA VAL A 32 -44.09 -7.85 -27.79
C VAL A 32 -43.74 -9.04 -26.89
N PRO A 33 -44.26 -9.07 -25.64
CA PRO A 33 -44.08 -10.20 -24.75
C PRO A 33 -44.49 -11.53 -25.41
N SER A 34 -43.65 -12.56 -25.37
CA SER A 34 -43.82 -13.84 -26.12
C SER A 34 -45.14 -14.53 -25.85
N ARG A 35 -45.74 -14.37 -24.70
CA ARG A 35 -47.06 -14.97 -24.36
C ARG A 35 -48.26 -14.18 -24.91
N LEU A 36 -48.06 -12.98 -25.42
CA LEU A 36 -49.07 -12.25 -26.16
C LEU A 36 -49.01 -12.54 -27.65
N VAL A 37 -47.86 -12.97 -28.13
CA VAL A 37 -47.67 -13.31 -29.53
C VAL A 37 -48.56 -14.48 -29.90
N GLY A 38 -49.32 -14.34 -30.98
CA GLY A 38 -50.29 -15.32 -31.48
C GLY A 38 -51.66 -15.30 -30.80
N LYS A 39 -51.85 -14.50 -29.73
CA LYS A 39 -53.17 -14.29 -29.15
C LYS A 39 -54.03 -13.39 -30.04
N PRO A 40 -55.38 -13.58 -29.99
CA PRO A 40 -56.27 -12.67 -30.69
C PRO A 40 -56.23 -11.27 -30.01
N GLY A 41 -55.86 -10.25 -30.76
CA GLY A 41 -56.04 -8.85 -30.43
C GLY A 41 -57.30 -8.32 -31.13
N SER A 42 -57.67 -7.07 -30.84
CA SER A 42 -58.85 -6.43 -31.47
C SER A 42 -58.69 -6.29 -33.00
N HIS A 43 -57.49 -6.46 -33.54
CA HIS A 43 -57.15 -6.27 -34.92
C HIS A 43 -56.42 -7.45 -35.58
N GLY A 44 -56.59 -8.67 -35.06
CA GLY A 44 -55.97 -9.90 -35.57
C GLY A 44 -54.97 -10.50 -34.57
N ALA A 45 -54.24 -11.55 -35.03
CA ALA A 45 -53.24 -12.18 -34.19
C ALA A 45 -52.06 -11.24 -33.91
N ILE A 46 -51.66 -11.15 -32.63
CA ILE A 46 -50.59 -10.27 -32.15
C ILE A 46 -49.24 -10.78 -32.66
N GLU A 47 -48.52 -9.98 -33.43
CA GLU A 47 -47.20 -10.28 -33.94
C GLU A 47 -46.08 -10.04 -32.91
N ARG A 48 -44.90 -10.61 -33.18
CA ARG A 48 -43.72 -10.47 -32.30
C ARG A 48 -43.16 -9.03 -32.24
N ARG A 49 -43.40 -8.24 -33.29
CA ARG A 49 -43.03 -6.82 -33.43
C ARG A 49 -44.20 -6.02 -33.89
N ILE A 50 -44.22 -4.73 -33.66
CA ILE A 50 -45.31 -3.83 -34.08
C ILE A 50 -45.38 -3.71 -35.59
N GLY A 51 -44.31 -3.94 -36.31
CA GLY A 51 -44.22 -3.70 -37.75
C GLY A 51 -43.50 -2.39 -38.08
N THR A 52 -43.48 -2.06 -39.36
CA THR A 52 -42.84 -0.83 -39.88
C THR A 52 -43.73 0.39 -39.62
N VAL A 53 -43.14 1.44 -39.10
CA VAL A 53 -43.81 2.70 -38.81
C VAL A 53 -43.27 3.77 -39.75
N PHE A 54 -44.11 4.31 -40.61
CA PHE A 54 -43.72 5.37 -41.51
C PHE A 54 -43.73 6.72 -40.82
N ARG A 55 -42.69 7.53 -41.11
CA ARG A 55 -42.57 8.88 -40.62
C ARG A 55 -42.30 9.85 -41.75
N ASP A 56 -43.14 10.85 -41.91
CA ASP A 56 -43.07 11.85 -42.95
C ASP A 56 -41.67 12.43 -43.20
N ARG A 57 -41.32 12.65 -44.46
CA ARG A 57 -40.14 13.34 -45.06
C ARG A 57 -38.75 12.68 -44.98
N GLU A 58 -38.43 11.88 -43.99
CA GLU A 58 -37.06 11.31 -43.92
C GLU A 58 -36.92 9.96 -44.68
N GLU A 59 -38.02 9.28 -44.98
CA GLU A 59 -38.03 8.01 -45.71
C GLU A 59 -38.27 8.16 -47.21
N LEU A 60 -38.56 9.36 -47.66
CA LEU A 60 -38.79 9.61 -49.07
C LEU A 60 -37.49 9.97 -49.81
N SER A 61 -37.08 9.13 -50.75
CA SER A 61 -36.06 9.49 -51.76
C SER A 61 -36.55 10.69 -52.56
N ALA A 62 -35.63 11.58 -52.99
CA ALA A 62 -35.96 12.74 -53.81
C ALA A 62 -36.80 12.35 -55.05
N CYS A 63 -38.11 12.53 -55.00
CA CYS A 63 -39.07 12.20 -56.07
C CYS A 63 -39.80 13.45 -56.51
N ALA A 64 -40.18 13.49 -57.79
CA ALA A 64 -40.86 14.67 -58.40
C ALA A 64 -42.30 14.88 -57.93
N ASN A 65 -42.95 13.91 -57.24
CA ASN A 65 -44.34 14.00 -56.73
C ASN A 65 -44.47 13.59 -55.27
N LEU A 66 -44.05 14.47 -54.39
CA LEU A 66 -44.11 14.27 -52.93
C LEU A 66 -45.54 13.98 -52.44
N SER A 67 -46.55 14.64 -53.01
CA SER A 67 -47.95 14.48 -52.60
C SER A 67 -48.57 13.13 -52.95
N GLU A 68 -48.21 12.51 -54.07
CA GLU A 68 -48.72 11.17 -54.46
C GLU A 68 -48.13 10.07 -53.56
N THR A 69 -46.84 10.13 -53.30
CA THR A 69 -46.16 9.10 -52.45
C THR A 69 -46.66 9.16 -51.02
N LEU A 70 -46.94 10.37 -50.50
CA LEU A 70 -47.47 10.56 -49.18
C LEU A 70 -48.92 10.07 -49.04
N ASN A 71 -49.76 10.36 -50.06
CA ASN A 71 -51.13 9.86 -50.10
C ASN A 71 -51.14 8.30 -50.20
N ASP A 72 -50.31 7.74 -51.00
CA ASP A 72 -50.19 6.28 -51.12
C ASP A 72 -49.75 5.63 -49.78
N ALA A 73 -48.78 6.23 -49.07
CA ALA A 73 -48.39 5.77 -47.73
C ALA A 73 -49.52 5.86 -46.70
N LEU A 74 -50.31 6.93 -46.74
CA LEU A 74 -51.48 7.10 -45.86
C LEU A 74 -52.58 6.08 -46.16
N GLU A 75 -52.85 5.79 -47.45
CA GLU A 75 -53.86 4.82 -47.84
C GLU A 75 -53.51 3.37 -47.44
N HIS A 76 -52.21 3.05 -47.46
CA HIS A 76 -51.72 1.69 -47.10
C HIS A 76 -51.25 1.57 -45.64
N THR A 77 -51.63 2.51 -44.78
CA THR A 77 -51.33 2.54 -43.33
C THR A 77 -52.51 2.10 -42.49
N GLU A 78 -52.29 1.24 -41.51
CA GLU A 78 -53.37 0.74 -40.61
C GLU A 78 -53.79 1.79 -39.56
N TYR A 79 -52.82 2.51 -38.97
CA TYR A 79 -53.06 3.50 -37.93
C TYR A 79 -52.40 4.84 -38.26
N LEU A 80 -53.05 5.94 -37.87
CA LEU A 80 -52.44 7.25 -37.85
C LEU A 80 -52.07 7.64 -36.41
N ILE A 81 -50.80 7.94 -36.17
CA ILE A 81 -50.32 8.51 -34.89
C ILE A 81 -50.10 10.01 -35.09
N VAL A 82 -50.87 10.82 -34.38
CA VAL A 82 -50.77 12.27 -34.43
C VAL A 82 -49.95 12.76 -33.28
N VAL A 83 -48.79 13.37 -33.54
CA VAL A 83 -47.98 14.04 -32.53
C VAL A 83 -48.64 15.40 -32.26
N CYS A 84 -49.27 15.50 -31.10
CA CYS A 84 -50.07 16.69 -30.70
C CYS A 84 -49.16 17.70 -29.98
N SER A 85 -49.17 18.92 -30.50
CA SER A 85 -48.49 20.11 -29.95
C SER A 85 -49.15 21.38 -30.42
N ARG A 86 -48.82 22.51 -29.80
CA ARG A 86 -49.28 23.84 -30.28
C ARG A 86 -48.86 24.08 -31.75
N ALA A 87 -47.67 23.62 -32.12
CA ALA A 87 -47.16 23.71 -33.47
C ALA A 87 -47.92 22.77 -34.44
N ALA A 88 -48.26 21.57 -34.02
CA ALA A 88 -49.05 20.63 -34.82
C ALA A 88 -50.48 21.17 -35.07
N ARG A 89 -51.09 21.79 -34.07
CA ARG A 89 -52.38 22.46 -34.23
C ARG A 89 -52.36 23.51 -35.33
N ALA A 90 -51.31 24.34 -35.39
CA ALA A 90 -51.15 25.41 -36.38
C ALA A 90 -50.71 24.88 -37.76
N SER A 91 -50.27 23.63 -37.85
CA SER A 91 -49.75 23.05 -39.08
C SER A 91 -50.86 22.71 -40.09
N ARG A 92 -50.87 23.39 -41.23
CA ARG A 92 -51.76 23.05 -42.32
C ARG A 92 -51.56 21.58 -42.82
N TRP A 93 -50.35 21.12 -42.85
CA TRP A 93 -50.02 19.77 -43.35
C TRP A 93 -50.57 18.70 -42.43
N VAL A 94 -50.33 18.80 -41.11
CA VAL A 94 -50.87 17.87 -40.13
C VAL A 94 -52.38 17.77 -40.22
N ASN A 95 -53.07 18.90 -40.34
CA ASN A 95 -54.50 18.90 -40.50
C ASN A 95 -55.00 18.28 -41.83
N LEU A 96 -54.28 18.49 -42.93
CA LEU A 96 -54.57 17.84 -44.22
C LEU A 96 -54.38 16.33 -44.17
N GLU A 97 -53.28 15.82 -43.56
CA GLU A 97 -53.04 14.39 -43.42
C GLU A 97 -54.08 13.70 -42.53
N ILE A 98 -54.50 14.32 -41.44
CA ILE A 98 -55.56 13.82 -40.59
C ILE A 98 -56.89 13.75 -41.39
N ALA A 99 -57.24 14.84 -42.13
CA ALA A 99 -58.45 14.89 -42.92
C ALA A 99 -58.44 13.87 -44.06
N GLN A 100 -57.26 13.63 -44.70
CA GLN A 100 -57.10 12.61 -45.74
C GLN A 100 -57.25 11.20 -45.18
N PHE A 101 -56.59 10.90 -44.02
CA PHE A 101 -56.72 9.61 -43.35
C PHE A 101 -58.16 9.30 -42.96
N LYS A 102 -58.90 10.27 -42.44
CA LYS A 102 -60.33 10.13 -42.10
C LYS A 102 -61.21 9.81 -43.30
N LYS A 103 -60.88 10.23 -44.51
CA LYS A 103 -61.64 9.88 -45.74
C LYS A 103 -61.52 8.41 -46.13
N SER A 104 -60.35 7.80 -45.89
CA SER A 104 -60.02 6.44 -46.33
C SER A 104 -60.19 5.40 -45.19
N HIS A 105 -60.15 5.80 -43.97
CA HIS A 105 -60.12 4.95 -42.78
C HIS A 105 -61.11 5.39 -41.72
N ARG A 106 -61.40 4.47 -40.75
CA ARG A 106 -62.23 4.79 -39.61
C ARG A 106 -61.46 5.63 -38.60
N SER A 107 -62.16 6.56 -37.94
CA SER A 107 -61.60 7.49 -36.97
C SER A 107 -61.06 6.81 -35.70
N ASP A 108 -61.51 5.57 -35.38
CA ASP A 108 -61.05 4.77 -34.26
C ASP A 108 -59.58 4.26 -34.41
N LYS A 109 -58.97 4.41 -35.59
CA LYS A 109 -57.58 4.10 -35.87
C LYS A 109 -56.63 5.29 -35.78
N ILE A 110 -57.07 6.40 -35.21
CA ILE A 110 -56.25 7.59 -34.94
C ILE A 110 -55.82 7.57 -33.48
N LEU A 111 -54.51 7.57 -33.25
CA LEU A 111 -53.88 7.60 -31.91
C LEU A 111 -53.21 8.94 -31.69
N CYS A 112 -53.54 9.62 -30.58
CA CYS A 112 -52.95 10.93 -30.24
C CYS A 112 -51.80 10.76 -29.27
N TYR A 113 -50.68 11.46 -29.54
CA TYR A 113 -49.46 11.46 -28.71
C TYR A 113 -49.08 12.90 -28.37
N ILE A 114 -49.39 13.37 -27.16
CA ILE A 114 -49.16 14.74 -26.70
C ILE A 114 -47.69 14.93 -26.33
N VAL A 115 -47.05 15.95 -26.89
CA VAL A 115 -45.64 16.33 -26.61
C VAL A 115 -45.49 17.75 -26.08
N ASP A 116 -46.43 18.66 -26.41
CA ASP A 116 -46.45 20.06 -25.95
C ASP A 116 -47.89 20.62 -26.01
N GLY A 117 -48.16 21.67 -25.26
CA GLY A 117 -49.48 22.33 -25.20
C GLY A 117 -50.45 21.67 -24.21
N GLU A 118 -51.69 22.08 -24.21
CA GLU A 118 -52.72 21.55 -23.30
C GLU A 118 -53.89 20.98 -24.10
N PRO A 119 -54.34 19.76 -23.81
CA PRO A 119 -55.49 19.17 -24.48
C PRO A 119 -56.77 19.91 -24.04
N PHE A 120 -57.70 20.15 -25.01
CA PHE A 120 -58.98 20.81 -24.82
C PHE A 120 -58.89 22.24 -24.31
N ALA A 121 -57.76 22.91 -24.40
CA ALA A 121 -57.57 24.28 -23.98
C ALA A 121 -58.39 25.28 -24.86
N ALA A 122 -58.77 24.86 -26.05
CA ALA A 122 -59.66 25.68 -26.94
C ALA A 122 -61.08 25.91 -26.40
N ASN A 123 -61.48 25.13 -25.36
CA ASN A 123 -62.81 25.30 -24.74
C ASN A 123 -62.91 26.58 -23.89
N ASP A 124 -61.75 27.13 -23.47
CA ASP A 124 -61.70 28.41 -22.74
C ASP A 124 -60.94 29.46 -23.59
N PRO A 125 -61.53 30.60 -23.89
CA PRO A 125 -60.86 31.69 -24.65
C PRO A 125 -59.53 32.15 -24.03
N ALA A 126 -59.34 32.04 -22.70
CA ALA A 126 -58.15 32.47 -22.04
C ALA A 126 -56.96 31.50 -22.29
N THR A 127 -57.27 30.23 -22.44
CA THR A 127 -56.23 29.13 -22.61
C THR A 127 -56.22 28.61 -24.06
N ALA A 128 -57.07 29.09 -24.96
CA ALA A 128 -57.17 28.59 -26.34
C ALA A 128 -55.83 28.55 -27.12
N HIS A 129 -54.89 29.43 -26.78
CA HIS A 129 -53.54 29.48 -27.37
C HIS A 129 -52.65 28.33 -26.96
N LEU A 130 -53.01 27.60 -25.91
CA LEU A 130 -52.28 26.43 -25.41
C LEU A 130 -52.77 25.12 -26.04
N GLU A 131 -53.83 25.12 -26.77
CA GLU A 131 -54.42 23.94 -27.37
C GLU A 131 -53.42 23.13 -28.20
N CYS A 132 -53.34 21.82 -28.00
CA CYS A 132 -52.41 20.93 -28.67
C CYS A 132 -53.06 20.05 -29.75
N PHE A 133 -54.38 19.88 -29.72
CA PHE A 133 -55.03 19.04 -30.73
C PHE A 133 -55.23 19.80 -32.04
N PRO A 134 -54.77 19.23 -33.20
CA PRO A 134 -55.11 19.75 -34.52
C PRO A 134 -56.62 19.83 -34.75
N ALA A 135 -57.10 20.91 -35.38
CA ALA A 135 -58.51 21.14 -35.61
C ALA A 135 -59.18 19.98 -36.36
N ALA A 136 -58.46 19.32 -37.26
CA ALA A 136 -58.95 18.16 -38.00
C ALA A 136 -59.24 16.92 -37.17
N LEU A 137 -58.79 16.87 -35.91
CA LEU A 137 -59.15 15.77 -34.97
C LEU A 137 -60.57 15.95 -34.41
N GLY A 138 -61.04 17.16 -34.26
CA GLY A 138 -62.18 17.52 -33.45
C GLY A 138 -63.57 17.29 -34.06
N TYR A 139 -63.74 16.78 -35.32
CA TYR A 139 -65.03 16.57 -35.92
C TYR A 139 -65.17 15.27 -36.69
N LEU A 140 -66.04 14.40 -36.21
CA LEU A 140 -66.55 13.28 -37.00
C LEU A 140 -67.69 13.85 -37.87
N HIS A 141 -67.54 13.94 -39.20
CA HIS A 141 -68.63 14.07 -40.09
C HIS A 141 -69.30 12.70 -40.29
N VAL A 142 -70.41 12.50 -39.67
CA VAL A 142 -71.39 11.48 -40.06
C VAL A 142 -72.55 12.16 -40.68
N ASP A 143 -73.01 11.67 -41.84
CA ASP A 143 -74.00 12.24 -42.68
C ASP A 143 -75.21 12.88 -41.92
N GLY A 144 -75.22 14.16 -41.81
CA GLY A 144 -76.42 14.97 -41.69
C GLY A 144 -77.05 15.18 -40.31
N GLU A 145 -76.54 14.65 -39.20
CA GLU A 145 -77.04 14.89 -37.85
C GLU A 145 -75.99 15.34 -36.86
N SER A 146 -76.36 16.19 -35.93
CA SER A 146 -75.58 16.91 -34.93
C SER A 146 -74.53 15.99 -34.18
N GLU A 147 -73.27 16.30 -34.31
CA GLU A 147 -72.13 15.55 -33.80
C GLU A 147 -71.95 15.71 -32.30
N SER A 148 -71.79 14.58 -31.62
CA SER A 148 -71.13 14.58 -30.32
C SER A 148 -69.62 14.61 -30.55
N ALA A 149 -68.94 15.60 -30.00
CA ALA A 149 -67.48 15.68 -30.01
C ALA A 149 -66.91 14.41 -29.35
N VAL A 150 -66.25 13.57 -30.14
CA VAL A 150 -65.52 12.41 -29.59
C VAL A 150 -64.21 12.88 -28.98
N GLU A 151 -64.11 12.82 -27.66
CA GLU A 151 -62.85 13.14 -26.98
C GLU A 151 -61.75 12.10 -27.35
N PRO A 152 -60.66 12.54 -28.00
CA PRO A 152 -59.58 11.60 -28.33
C PRO A 152 -58.85 11.17 -27.07
N VAL A 153 -58.80 9.87 -26.80
CA VAL A 153 -57.95 9.33 -25.74
C VAL A 153 -56.49 9.44 -26.18
N ALA A 154 -55.75 10.34 -25.53
CA ALA A 154 -54.39 10.64 -25.89
C ALA A 154 -53.37 10.03 -24.93
N ALA A 155 -52.22 9.63 -25.46
CA ALA A 155 -51.05 9.29 -24.67
C ALA A 155 -50.20 10.53 -24.41
N ASP A 156 -50.10 10.98 -23.17
CA ASP A 156 -49.44 12.22 -22.80
C ASP A 156 -47.99 11.95 -22.36
N ARG A 157 -47.04 12.34 -23.22
CA ARG A 157 -45.60 12.14 -22.98
C ARG A 157 -45.00 13.09 -21.97
N ARG A 158 -45.64 14.19 -21.66
CA ARG A 158 -45.14 15.22 -20.74
C ARG A 158 -44.97 14.65 -19.34
N ASP A 159 -44.06 15.24 -18.54
CA ASP A 159 -43.81 14.80 -17.14
C ASP A 159 -45.05 15.12 -16.25
N SER A 160 -45.88 16.10 -16.63
CA SER A 160 -47.17 16.41 -16.00
C SER A 160 -48.28 15.41 -16.34
N GLY A 161 -48.10 14.58 -17.35
CA GLY A 161 -49.06 13.57 -17.80
C GLY A 161 -48.61 12.13 -17.52
N ASP A 162 -48.71 11.24 -18.52
CA ASP A 162 -48.33 9.85 -18.39
C ASP A 162 -46.80 9.64 -18.26
N GLY A 163 -45.99 10.62 -18.69
CA GLY A 163 -44.57 10.49 -18.87
C GLY A 163 -44.19 9.61 -20.08
N ARG A 164 -42.96 9.75 -20.54
CA ARG A 164 -42.49 9.14 -21.80
C ARG A 164 -42.74 7.63 -21.92
N ARG A 165 -42.55 6.89 -20.82
CA ARG A 165 -42.63 5.41 -20.84
C ARG A 165 -44.07 4.94 -20.95
N LEU A 166 -44.97 5.47 -20.12
CA LEU A 166 -46.35 5.05 -20.09
C LEU A 166 -47.08 5.52 -21.37
N ALA A 167 -46.78 6.73 -21.86
CA ALA A 167 -47.32 7.21 -23.13
C ALA A 167 -46.93 6.31 -24.30
N ASN A 168 -45.68 5.85 -24.41
CA ASN A 168 -45.26 4.88 -25.40
C ASN A 168 -46.02 3.54 -25.27
N LEU A 169 -46.21 3.04 -24.03
CA LEU A 169 -46.97 1.80 -23.79
C LEU A 169 -48.46 1.97 -24.16
N LYS A 170 -49.05 3.13 -23.93
CA LYS A 170 -50.41 3.44 -24.39
C LYS A 170 -50.53 3.37 -25.91
N ILE A 171 -49.57 3.95 -26.66
CA ILE A 171 -49.58 3.85 -28.12
C ILE A 171 -49.39 2.38 -28.57
N VAL A 172 -48.49 1.64 -27.93
CA VAL A 172 -48.31 0.20 -28.22
C VAL A 172 -49.57 -0.59 -27.92
N SER A 173 -50.24 -0.31 -26.81
CA SER A 173 -51.54 -0.91 -26.44
C SER A 173 -52.62 -0.66 -27.53
N GLY A 174 -52.72 0.57 -28.01
CA GLY A 174 -53.63 0.95 -29.10
C GLY A 174 -53.31 0.24 -30.42
N LEU A 175 -52.03 0.17 -30.82
CA LEU A 175 -51.60 -0.51 -32.05
C LEU A 175 -51.79 -2.02 -32.02
N LEU A 176 -51.71 -2.66 -30.84
CA LEU A 176 -51.89 -4.09 -30.67
C LEU A 176 -53.34 -4.48 -30.30
N GLY A 177 -54.18 -3.50 -29.95
CA GLY A 177 -55.54 -3.71 -29.51
C GLY A 177 -55.66 -4.57 -28.22
N ILE A 178 -54.79 -4.32 -27.23
CA ILE A 178 -54.74 -5.02 -25.95
C ILE A 178 -54.82 -4.05 -24.77
N GLY A 179 -55.25 -4.54 -23.62
CA GLY A 179 -55.30 -3.71 -22.42
C GLY A 179 -53.90 -3.26 -21.95
N LEU A 180 -53.81 -1.96 -21.57
CA LEU A 180 -52.56 -1.37 -21.06
C LEU A 180 -52.00 -2.14 -19.84
N ASP A 181 -52.85 -2.63 -18.95
CA ASP A 181 -52.48 -3.36 -17.75
C ASP A 181 -51.69 -4.66 -18.07
N GLU A 182 -52.06 -5.31 -19.18
CA GLU A 182 -51.36 -6.48 -19.65
C GLU A 182 -49.90 -6.21 -20.06
N LEU A 183 -49.62 -4.99 -20.50
CA LEU A 183 -48.25 -4.55 -20.87
C LEU A 183 -47.46 -4.08 -19.63
N ILE A 184 -48.08 -3.31 -18.72
CA ILE A 184 -47.42 -2.67 -17.57
C ILE A 184 -46.91 -3.69 -16.57
N GLN A 185 -47.79 -4.63 -16.11
CA GLN A 185 -47.41 -5.63 -15.07
C GLN A 185 -46.22 -6.50 -15.49
N ARG A 186 -46.04 -6.75 -16.76
CA ARG A 186 -44.99 -7.60 -17.31
C ARG A 186 -43.69 -6.90 -17.58
N ASP A 187 -43.72 -5.65 -17.91
CA ASP A 187 -42.53 -4.83 -18.07
C ASP A 187 -41.83 -4.62 -16.71
N ALA A 188 -42.59 -4.44 -15.63
CA ALA A 188 -42.10 -4.38 -14.26
C ALA A 188 -41.47 -5.72 -13.81
N GLN A 189 -42.09 -6.86 -14.12
CA GLN A 189 -41.56 -8.18 -13.78
C GLN A 189 -40.24 -8.51 -14.49
N ARG A 190 -40.06 -8.14 -15.77
CA ARG A 190 -38.81 -8.33 -16.52
C ARG A 190 -37.66 -7.50 -15.93
N ARG A 191 -37.95 -6.27 -15.55
CA ARG A 191 -36.98 -5.36 -14.93
C ARG A 191 -36.54 -5.91 -13.57
N ASN A 192 -37.46 -6.36 -12.74
CA ASN A 192 -37.16 -6.96 -11.43
C ASN A 192 -36.30 -8.23 -11.54
N ARG A 193 -36.62 -9.13 -12.48
CA ARG A 193 -35.79 -10.34 -12.72
C ARG A 193 -34.37 -10.03 -13.15
N ARG A 194 -34.15 -8.99 -13.99
CA ARG A 194 -32.80 -8.57 -14.38
C ARG A 194 -32.02 -7.99 -13.21
N LEU A 195 -32.66 -7.17 -12.38
CA LEU A 195 -32.04 -6.61 -11.18
C LEU A 195 -31.63 -7.74 -10.20
N VAL A 196 -32.53 -8.67 -9.94
CA VAL A 196 -32.24 -9.84 -9.07
C VAL A 196 -31.11 -10.70 -9.63
N ALA A 197 -31.04 -10.92 -10.93
CA ALA A 197 -29.95 -11.68 -11.54
C ALA A 197 -28.59 -10.96 -11.42
N VAL A 198 -28.55 -9.64 -11.61
CA VAL A 198 -27.32 -8.84 -11.47
C VAL A 198 -26.85 -8.81 -10.02
N THR A 199 -27.76 -8.60 -9.07
CA THR A 199 -27.42 -8.61 -7.63
C THR A 199 -26.95 -9.97 -7.16
N ALA A 200 -27.57 -11.07 -7.63
CA ALA A 200 -27.13 -12.43 -7.30
C ALA A 200 -25.74 -12.74 -7.86
N MET A 201 -25.44 -12.34 -9.11
CA MET A 201 -24.09 -12.50 -9.68
C MET A 201 -23.04 -11.68 -8.94
N SER A 202 -23.37 -10.44 -8.56
CA SER A 202 -22.45 -9.60 -7.78
C SER A 202 -22.19 -10.18 -6.39
N ALA A 203 -23.20 -10.70 -5.73
CA ALA A 203 -23.08 -11.37 -4.43
C ALA A 203 -22.20 -12.64 -4.53
N LEU A 204 -22.43 -13.45 -5.55
CA LEU A 204 -21.59 -14.64 -5.81
C LEU A 204 -20.13 -14.27 -6.08
N GLY A 205 -19.90 -13.23 -6.89
CA GLY A 205 -18.56 -12.72 -7.14
C GLY A 205 -17.85 -12.24 -5.87
N MET A 206 -18.59 -11.57 -4.98
CA MET A 206 -18.07 -11.11 -3.70
C MET A 206 -17.68 -12.28 -2.77
N VAL A 207 -18.52 -13.33 -2.72
CA VAL A 207 -18.23 -14.53 -1.94
C VAL A 207 -16.98 -15.25 -2.46
N ILE A 208 -16.86 -15.41 -3.78
CA ILE A 208 -15.67 -16.03 -4.40
C ILE A 208 -14.41 -15.22 -4.10
N MET A 209 -14.46 -13.89 -4.26
CA MET A 209 -13.32 -13.01 -3.96
C MET A 209 -12.93 -13.06 -2.47
N SER A 210 -13.91 -13.10 -1.57
CA SER A 210 -13.66 -13.24 -0.13
C SER A 210 -13.02 -14.59 0.22
N ALA A 211 -13.49 -15.68 -0.39
CA ALA A 211 -12.89 -16.99 -0.21
C ALA A 211 -11.46 -17.08 -0.74
N LEU A 212 -11.18 -16.50 -1.92
CA LEU A 212 -9.84 -16.44 -2.48
C LEU A 212 -8.91 -15.58 -1.62
N ALA A 213 -9.39 -14.44 -1.12
CA ALA A 213 -8.63 -13.58 -0.21
C ALA A 213 -8.31 -14.32 1.10
N PHE A 214 -9.28 -15.04 1.67
CA PHE A 214 -9.08 -15.84 2.88
C PHE A 214 -8.00 -16.92 2.67
N VAL A 215 -8.10 -17.70 1.59
CA VAL A 215 -7.10 -18.74 1.26
C VAL A 215 -5.71 -18.13 1.04
N ALA A 216 -5.64 -16.96 0.37
CA ALA A 216 -4.36 -16.28 0.14
C ALA A 216 -3.73 -15.76 1.45
N ILE A 217 -4.54 -15.25 2.39
CA ILE A 217 -4.08 -14.80 3.71
C ILE A 217 -3.59 -15.99 4.53
N GLU A 218 -4.34 -17.10 4.56
CA GLU A 218 -3.97 -18.30 5.30
C GLU A 218 -2.68 -18.94 4.74
N ALA A 219 -2.54 -19.01 3.42
CA ALA A 219 -1.33 -19.49 2.78
C ALA A 219 -0.11 -18.63 3.15
N ARG A 220 -0.24 -17.29 3.14
CA ARG A 220 0.83 -16.36 3.53
C ARG A 220 1.20 -16.49 5.00
N SER A 221 0.22 -16.58 5.90
CA SER A 221 0.49 -16.72 7.34
C SER A 221 1.18 -18.03 7.66
N GLY A 222 0.80 -19.14 7.02
CA GLY A 222 1.47 -20.43 7.17
C GLY A 222 2.91 -20.44 6.64
N GLU A 223 3.18 -19.69 5.57
CA GLU A 223 4.54 -19.54 5.05
C GLU A 223 5.41 -18.68 5.96
N GLN A 224 4.88 -17.58 6.49
CA GLN A 224 5.57 -16.71 7.45
C GLN A 224 5.92 -17.47 8.75
N LEU A 225 5.01 -18.30 9.25
CA LEU A 225 5.27 -19.10 10.45
C LEU A 225 6.42 -20.09 10.22
N ARG A 226 6.40 -20.83 9.10
CA ARG A 226 7.47 -21.76 8.75
C ARG A 226 8.82 -21.07 8.56
N ARG A 227 8.83 -19.87 7.99
CA ARG A 227 10.04 -19.05 7.88
C ARG A 227 10.53 -18.64 9.27
N ALA A 228 9.65 -18.16 10.14
CA ALA A 228 10.03 -17.80 11.50
C ALA A 228 10.63 -18.97 12.27
N GLU A 229 10.02 -20.15 12.19
CA GLU A 229 10.57 -21.38 12.82
C GLU A 229 11.96 -21.77 12.27
N ALA A 230 12.17 -21.61 10.96
CA ALA A 230 13.48 -21.87 10.35
C ALA A 230 14.54 -20.85 10.78
N GLU A 231 14.17 -19.57 10.84
CA GLU A 231 15.06 -18.48 11.27
C GLU A 231 15.41 -18.59 12.77
N ASP A 232 14.44 -18.97 13.62
CA ASP A 232 14.66 -19.22 15.05
C ASP A 232 15.59 -20.44 15.26
N LEU A 233 15.46 -21.46 14.42
CA LEU A 233 16.38 -22.61 14.47
C LEU A 233 17.81 -22.21 14.06
N ILE A 234 17.97 -21.36 13.05
CA ILE A 234 19.28 -20.83 12.64
C ILE A 234 19.91 -20.05 13.81
N GLU A 235 19.16 -19.15 14.43
CA GLU A 235 19.60 -18.35 15.57
C GLU A 235 20.04 -19.25 16.75
N PHE A 236 19.23 -20.26 17.09
CA PHE A 236 19.58 -21.25 18.11
C PHE A 236 20.87 -22.00 17.77
N MET A 237 21.04 -22.45 16.52
CA MET A 237 22.26 -23.18 16.13
C MET A 237 23.50 -22.30 16.17
N LEU A 238 23.41 -21.03 15.84
CA LEU A 238 24.52 -20.09 15.84
C LEU A 238 24.85 -19.55 17.23
N SER A 239 23.89 -19.50 18.18
CA SER A 239 24.10 -19.03 19.56
C SER A 239 24.43 -20.16 20.51
N ASP A 240 23.46 -20.98 20.91
CA ASP A 240 23.62 -22.02 21.96
C ASP A 240 24.61 -23.08 21.58
N LEU A 241 24.68 -23.47 20.28
CA LEU A 241 25.63 -24.48 19.81
C LEU A 241 27.04 -23.89 19.74
N ARG A 242 27.21 -22.62 19.36
CA ARG A 242 28.49 -21.90 19.37
C ARG A 242 29.15 -21.99 20.74
N ASP A 243 28.46 -21.59 21.79
CA ASP A 243 29.00 -21.54 23.15
C ASP A 243 29.46 -22.92 23.65
N ARG A 244 28.77 -23.99 23.23
CA ARG A 244 29.13 -25.36 23.56
C ARG A 244 30.31 -25.87 22.73
N LEU A 245 30.43 -25.46 21.47
CA LEU A 245 31.50 -25.89 20.57
C LEU A 245 32.78 -25.10 20.84
N ASP A 246 32.68 -23.83 21.20
CA ASP A 246 33.82 -23.00 21.61
C ASP A 246 34.50 -23.59 22.83
N ALA A 247 33.73 -23.99 23.84
CA ALA A 247 34.26 -24.65 25.06
C ALA A 247 35.09 -25.92 24.78
N VAL A 248 34.92 -26.55 23.61
CA VAL A 248 35.65 -27.75 23.19
C VAL A 248 36.57 -27.54 21.98
N GLY A 249 36.71 -26.27 21.53
CA GLY A 249 37.58 -25.88 20.41
C GLY A 249 37.12 -26.41 19.05
N ARG A 250 35.82 -26.59 18.83
CA ARG A 250 35.27 -27.20 17.62
C ARG A 250 34.30 -26.25 16.86
N LEU A 251 34.68 -24.98 16.76
CA LEU A 251 33.91 -23.97 15.98
C LEU A 251 33.83 -24.32 14.50
N ASP A 252 34.77 -25.12 13.97
CA ASP A 252 34.77 -25.63 12.59
C ASP A 252 33.44 -26.31 12.17
N VAL A 253 32.72 -26.87 13.14
CA VAL A 253 31.42 -27.51 12.89
C VAL A 253 30.36 -26.48 12.46
N LEU A 254 30.50 -25.20 12.80
CA LEU A 254 29.57 -24.14 12.47
C LEU A 254 29.72 -23.61 11.03
N ASP A 255 30.81 -23.90 10.33
CA ASP A 255 31.04 -23.44 8.95
C ASP A 255 29.91 -23.89 8.02
N ALA A 256 29.47 -25.15 8.14
CA ALA A 256 28.38 -25.69 7.35
C ALA A 256 27.02 -25.03 7.69
N VAL A 257 26.86 -24.62 8.95
CA VAL A 257 25.66 -23.88 9.39
C VAL A 257 25.69 -22.46 8.82
N GLY A 258 26.84 -21.79 8.88
CA GLY A 258 27.08 -20.48 8.33
C GLY A 258 26.75 -20.43 6.83
N GLN A 259 27.33 -21.36 6.05
CA GLN A 259 27.06 -21.44 4.61
C GLN A 259 25.56 -21.66 4.31
N LYS A 260 24.90 -22.52 5.08
CA LYS A 260 23.46 -22.75 4.94
C LYS A 260 22.63 -21.52 5.31
N THR A 261 23.07 -20.75 6.28
CA THR A 261 22.44 -19.49 6.68
C THR A 261 22.51 -18.46 5.56
N ILE A 262 23.68 -18.28 4.96
CA ILE A 262 23.87 -17.39 3.80
C ILE A 262 22.98 -17.85 2.62
N ASP A 263 23.01 -19.14 2.29
CA ASP A 263 22.20 -19.73 1.23
C ASP A 263 20.68 -19.52 1.46
N TYR A 264 20.24 -19.63 2.70
CA TYR A 264 18.84 -19.43 3.08
C TYR A 264 18.42 -17.98 2.82
N TYR A 265 19.13 -17.01 3.42
CA TYR A 265 18.77 -15.61 3.31
C TYR A 265 18.97 -15.02 1.89
N SER A 266 19.89 -15.58 1.10
CA SER A 266 20.09 -15.15 -0.30
C SER A 266 18.90 -15.49 -1.22
N ARG A 267 18.08 -16.49 -0.85
CA ARG A 267 16.89 -16.91 -1.59
C ARG A 267 15.63 -16.11 -1.24
N VAL A 268 15.65 -15.40 -0.12
CA VAL A 268 14.50 -14.58 0.30
C VAL A 268 14.51 -13.28 -0.48
N ALA A 269 13.42 -13.00 -1.21
CA ALA A 269 13.32 -11.76 -1.97
C ALA A 269 13.29 -10.55 -1.01
N PRO A 270 13.92 -9.41 -1.38
CA PRO A 270 13.94 -8.21 -0.54
C PRO A 270 12.54 -7.71 -0.14
N SER A 271 11.54 -7.87 -1.03
CA SER A 271 10.14 -7.52 -0.76
C SER A 271 9.48 -8.33 0.35
N ASP A 272 10.04 -9.50 0.67
CA ASP A 272 9.46 -10.45 1.61
C ASP A 272 10.05 -10.31 3.03
N HIS A 273 11.01 -9.41 3.23
CA HIS A 273 11.60 -9.14 4.52
C HIS A 273 10.66 -8.29 5.40
N THR A 274 10.04 -8.95 6.39
CA THR A 274 9.38 -8.27 7.50
C THR A 274 10.41 -7.68 8.45
N GLU A 275 10.02 -6.75 9.32
CA GLU A 275 10.92 -6.22 10.35
C GLU A 275 11.49 -7.32 11.25
N SER A 276 10.65 -8.26 11.63
CA SER A 276 11.07 -9.41 12.44
C SER A 276 12.08 -10.31 11.71
N SER A 277 11.89 -10.55 10.40
CA SER A 277 12.84 -11.33 9.59
C SER A 277 14.17 -10.61 9.40
N LEU A 278 14.15 -9.28 9.18
CA LEU A 278 15.37 -8.48 9.11
C LEU A 278 16.15 -8.49 10.44
N GLY A 279 15.46 -8.43 11.58
CA GLY A 279 16.08 -8.52 12.89
C GLY A 279 16.77 -9.89 13.13
N ARG A 280 16.08 -10.99 12.82
CA ARG A 280 16.68 -12.33 12.90
C ARG A 280 17.85 -12.50 11.94
N ARG A 281 17.71 -11.99 10.71
CA ARG A 281 18.79 -11.99 9.72
C ARG A 281 20.03 -11.24 10.23
N ALA A 282 19.84 -10.05 10.80
CA ALA A 282 20.93 -9.27 11.37
C ALA A 282 21.65 -10.04 12.48
N ARG A 283 20.90 -10.61 13.44
CA ARG A 283 21.49 -11.41 14.54
C ARG A 283 22.22 -12.65 14.02
N ALA A 284 21.63 -13.38 13.08
CA ALA A 284 22.27 -14.56 12.50
C ALA A 284 23.60 -14.23 11.83
N PHE A 285 23.66 -13.14 11.08
CA PHE A 285 24.91 -12.70 10.44
C PHE A 285 25.92 -12.10 11.42
N HIS A 286 25.46 -11.45 12.51
CA HIS A 286 26.34 -11.06 13.60
C HIS A 286 27.01 -12.27 14.24
N LEU A 287 26.21 -13.27 14.63
CA LEU A 287 26.74 -14.50 15.23
C LEU A 287 27.70 -15.24 14.29
N LEU A 288 27.40 -15.28 12.99
CA LEU A 288 28.29 -15.87 12.00
C LEU A 288 29.61 -15.10 11.91
N GLY A 289 29.54 -13.77 11.85
CA GLY A 289 30.73 -12.92 11.82
C GLY A 289 31.62 -13.10 13.06
N GLU A 290 31.02 -13.23 14.23
CA GLU A 290 31.78 -13.55 15.48
C GLU A 290 32.45 -14.92 15.43
N VAL A 291 31.78 -15.94 14.88
CA VAL A 291 32.37 -17.28 14.71
C VAL A 291 33.55 -17.23 13.76
N ASP A 292 33.40 -16.57 12.61
CA ASP A 292 34.46 -16.44 11.61
C ASP A 292 35.65 -15.63 12.16
N ASP A 293 35.41 -14.58 12.96
CA ASP A 293 36.48 -13.81 13.62
C ASP A 293 37.24 -14.66 14.66
N LEU A 294 36.52 -15.42 15.48
CA LEU A 294 37.14 -16.35 16.46
C LEU A 294 37.97 -17.44 15.78
N GLN A 295 37.59 -17.86 14.58
CA GLN A 295 38.36 -18.83 13.78
C GLN A 295 39.53 -18.17 13.03
N GLY A 296 39.62 -16.85 13.02
CA GLY A 296 40.64 -16.09 12.30
C GLY A 296 40.32 -15.86 10.82
N ASP A 297 39.12 -16.21 10.34
CA ASP A 297 38.67 -15.86 8.99
C ASP A 297 38.14 -14.43 8.96
N ILE A 298 39.06 -13.47 8.95
CA ILE A 298 38.73 -12.03 8.97
C ILE A 298 37.88 -11.60 7.77
N ARG A 299 38.09 -12.26 6.60
CA ARG A 299 37.30 -11.91 5.40
C ARG A 299 35.88 -12.45 5.48
N GLY A 300 35.73 -13.70 5.90
CA GLY A 300 34.42 -14.27 6.15
C GLY A 300 33.64 -13.47 7.19
N ALA A 301 34.28 -13.11 8.29
CA ALA A 301 33.72 -12.24 9.31
C ALA A 301 33.25 -10.90 8.72
N ARG A 302 34.10 -10.24 7.90
CA ARG A 302 33.77 -8.97 7.26
C ARG A 302 32.54 -9.08 6.35
N ASP A 303 32.46 -10.14 5.54
CA ASP A 303 31.33 -10.39 4.65
C ASP A 303 30.03 -10.65 5.44
N ALA A 304 30.11 -11.42 6.53
CA ALA A 304 28.97 -11.68 7.40
C ALA A 304 28.47 -10.40 8.09
N PHE A 305 29.36 -9.60 8.68
CA PHE A 305 28.99 -8.34 9.30
C PHE A 305 28.47 -7.31 8.30
N GLU A 306 28.91 -7.32 7.04
CA GLU A 306 28.33 -6.50 5.98
C GLU A 306 26.85 -6.85 5.74
N LEU A 307 26.50 -8.14 5.74
CA LEU A 307 25.11 -8.60 5.61
C LEU A 307 24.27 -8.22 6.85
N ALA A 308 24.87 -8.23 8.04
CA ALA A 308 24.25 -7.73 9.26
C ALA A 308 24.00 -6.21 9.17
N TYR A 309 25.02 -5.46 8.78
CA TYR A 309 24.95 -4.01 8.58
C TYR A 309 23.82 -3.61 7.62
N GLN A 310 23.73 -4.27 6.45
CA GLN A 310 22.64 -4.01 5.49
C GLN A 310 21.26 -4.25 6.11
N SER A 311 21.13 -5.28 6.94
CA SER A 311 19.87 -5.61 7.60
C SER A 311 19.49 -4.59 8.68
N THR A 312 20.46 -4.17 9.51
CA THR A 312 20.24 -3.16 10.55
C THR A 312 20.04 -1.76 9.97
N ALA A 313 20.74 -1.39 8.87
CA ALA A 313 20.53 -0.14 8.16
C ALA A 313 19.10 -0.04 7.58
N GLU A 314 18.61 -1.11 6.98
CA GLU A 314 17.24 -1.19 6.48
C GLU A 314 16.23 -1.04 7.63
N LEU A 315 16.43 -1.71 8.77
CA LEU A 315 15.58 -1.58 9.95
C LEU A 315 15.58 -0.15 10.49
N LEU A 316 16.76 0.46 10.60
CA LEU A 316 16.91 1.84 11.05
C LEU A 316 16.23 2.83 10.10
N SER A 317 16.33 2.60 8.78
CA SER A 317 15.67 3.46 7.78
C SER A 317 14.14 3.46 7.92
N ARG A 318 13.56 2.34 8.36
CA ARG A 318 12.11 2.21 8.60
C ARG A 318 11.64 2.92 9.88
N ALA A 319 12.51 3.03 10.89
CA ALA A 319 12.20 3.76 12.13
C ALA A 319 13.46 4.47 12.68
N PRO A 320 13.83 5.63 12.12
CA PRO A 320 15.08 6.33 12.44
C PRO A 320 15.17 6.86 13.89
N GLY A 321 14.04 6.95 14.59
CA GLY A 321 13.97 7.39 15.99
C GLY A 321 13.88 6.25 17.01
N ASP A 322 13.93 5.00 16.57
CA ASP A 322 13.89 3.85 17.47
C ASP A 322 15.28 3.59 18.06
N GLY A 323 15.43 3.78 19.38
CA GLY A 323 16.70 3.63 20.05
C GLY A 323 17.30 2.22 19.97
N GLN A 324 16.46 1.18 19.99
CA GLN A 324 16.94 -0.19 19.85
C GLN A 324 17.54 -0.44 18.46
N ARG A 325 16.92 0.09 17.41
CA ARG A 325 17.45 -0.03 16.04
C ARG A 325 18.73 0.77 15.82
N ILE A 326 18.83 1.96 16.46
CA ILE A 326 20.06 2.74 16.45
C ILE A 326 21.17 1.93 17.14
N PHE A 327 20.90 1.31 18.28
CA PHE A 327 21.85 0.48 19.01
C PHE A 327 22.32 -0.73 18.17
N GLU A 328 21.39 -1.50 17.62
CA GLU A 328 21.70 -2.66 16.78
C GLU A 328 22.52 -2.29 15.54
N HIS A 329 22.22 -1.13 14.94
CA HIS A 329 22.99 -0.63 13.81
C HIS A 329 24.39 -0.14 14.23
N ALA A 330 24.50 0.51 15.38
CA ALA A 330 25.78 0.94 15.93
C ALA A 330 26.73 -0.25 16.16
N GLN A 331 26.22 -1.37 16.66
CA GLN A 331 27.00 -2.61 16.79
C GLN A 331 27.52 -3.10 15.43
N SER A 332 26.66 -3.10 14.40
CA SER A 332 27.08 -3.50 13.05
C SER A 332 28.16 -2.56 12.47
N VAL A 333 28.01 -1.25 12.69
CA VAL A 333 29.00 -0.24 12.27
C VAL A 333 30.32 -0.43 12.97
N PHE A 334 30.32 -0.72 14.28
CA PHE A 334 31.53 -1.03 15.03
C PHE A 334 32.31 -2.21 14.41
N TRP A 335 31.62 -3.33 14.16
CA TRP A 335 32.29 -4.51 13.60
C TRP A 335 32.86 -4.26 12.21
N ILE A 336 32.16 -3.51 11.35
CA ILE A 336 32.70 -3.08 10.05
C ILE A 336 33.99 -2.28 10.24
N GLY A 337 34.01 -1.28 11.11
CA GLY A 337 35.18 -0.46 11.39
C GLY A 337 36.36 -1.29 11.92
N TYR A 338 36.09 -2.21 12.86
CA TYR A 338 37.10 -3.08 13.45
C TYR A 338 37.76 -4.01 12.42
N LEU A 339 36.94 -4.63 11.55
CA LEU A 339 37.48 -5.56 10.55
C LEU A 339 38.14 -4.83 9.37
N ASP A 340 37.62 -3.67 8.95
CA ASP A 340 38.28 -2.83 7.96
C ASP A 340 39.68 -2.39 8.46
N TRP A 341 39.80 -2.04 9.75
CA TRP A 341 41.08 -1.73 10.36
C TRP A 341 42.03 -2.94 10.31
N ARG A 342 41.58 -4.13 10.72
CA ARG A 342 42.38 -5.36 10.68
C ARG A 342 42.79 -5.77 9.26
N LEU A 343 41.98 -5.45 8.26
CA LEU A 343 42.26 -5.68 6.84
C LEU A 343 43.13 -4.60 6.19
N GLY A 344 43.42 -3.51 6.92
CA GLY A 344 44.24 -2.40 6.46
C GLY A 344 43.48 -1.33 5.66
N ASP A 345 42.15 -1.37 5.61
CA ASP A 345 41.34 -0.29 5.09
C ASP A 345 41.16 0.80 6.16
N LEU A 346 42.19 1.63 6.30
CA LEU A 346 42.22 2.68 7.33
C LEU A 346 41.13 3.76 7.11
N ALA A 347 40.80 4.06 5.87
CA ALA A 347 39.78 5.07 5.57
C ALA A 347 38.37 4.57 5.90
N GLY A 348 38.07 3.31 5.56
CA GLY A 348 36.81 2.64 5.92
C GLY A 348 36.67 2.54 7.44
N ALA A 349 37.72 2.14 8.14
CA ALA A 349 37.74 2.02 9.60
C ALA A 349 37.48 3.38 10.29
N GLU A 350 38.15 4.46 9.85
CA GLU A 350 37.94 5.80 10.42
C GLU A 350 36.50 6.26 10.26
N SER A 351 35.93 6.10 9.07
CA SER A 351 34.55 6.48 8.80
C SER A 351 33.59 5.71 9.70
N ALA A 352 33.75 4.39 9.79
CA ALA A 352 32.87 3.54 10.60
C ALA A 352 32.97 3.87 12.11
N PHE A 353 34.16 4.08 12.66
CA PHE A 353 34.29 4.44 14.08
C PHE A 353 33.71 5.83 14.39
N ARG A 354 33.80 6.81 13.48
CA ARG A 354 33.14 8.10 13.64
C ARG A 354 31.61 7.98 13.58
N ASP A 355 31.09 7.17 12.66
CA ASP A 355 29.66 6.89 12.57
C ASP A 355 29.16 6.19 13.83
N TYR A 356 29.94 5.25 14.39
CA TYR A 356 29.64 4.57 15.65
C TYR A 356 29.51 5.57 16.81
N VAL A 357 30.46 6.50 16.97
CA VAL A 357 30.35 7.57 17.99
C VAL A 357 29.09 8.42 17.78
N SER A 358 28.79 8.79 16.52
CA SER A 358 27.60 9.60 16.21
C SER A 358 26.30 8.89 16.57
N LEU A 359 26.20 7.57 16.30
CA LEU A 359 25.04 6.76 16.66
C LEU A 359 24.91 6.61 18.17
N ALA A 360 26.02 6.35 18.89
CA ALA A 360 26.03 6.27 20.34
C ALA A 360 25.62 7.61 21.01
N GLU A 361 26.06 8.74 20.49
CA GLU A 361 25.59 10.05 20.92
C GLU A 361 24.08 10.25 20.67
N GLN A 362 23.54 9.74 19.58
CA GLN A 362 22.09 9.79 19.33
C GLN A 362 21.33 9.00 20.40
N LEU A 363 21.83 7.82 20.80
CA LEU A 363 21.23 7.01 21.87
C LEU A 363 21.17 7.78 23.18
N VAL A 364 22.27 8.42 23.58
CA VAL A 364 22.31 9.22 24.82
C VAL A 364 21.35 10.42 24.75
N ARG A 365 21.22 11.06 23.57
CA ARG A 365 20.23 12.14 23.38
C ARG A 365 18.79 11.65 23.48
N LEU A 366 18.49 10.43 23.03
CA LEU A 366 17.15 9.85 23.12
C LEU A 366 16.77 9.48 24.55
N ASN A 367 17.68 8.90 25.31
CA ASN A 367 17.44 8.58 26.72
C ASN A 367 18.74 8.73 27.54
N PRO A 368 18.99 9.92 28.13
CA PRO A 368 20.19 10.21 28.90
C PRO A 368 20.26 9.48 30.26
N GLU A 369 19.23 8.74 30.64
CA GLU A 369 19.19 7.94 31.85
C GLU A 369 19.41 6.44 31.60
N ASN A 370 19.48 6.00 30.33
CA ASN A 370 19.74 4.60 29.99
C ASN A 370 21.23 4.28 30.16
N PRO A 371 21.62 3.47 31.17
CA PRO A 371 23.03 3.22 31.46
C PRO A 371 23.73 2.42 30.34
N ASP A 372 23.04 1.56 29.63
CA ASP A 372 23.62 0.77 28.55
C ASP A 372 23.95 1.64 27.35
N TRP A 373 23.06 2.61 27.02
CA TRP A 373 23.32 3.56 25.94
C TRP A 373 24.42 4.57 26.29
N ILE A 374 24.51 4.96 27.57
CA ILE A 374 25.60 5.79 28.04
C ILE A 374 26.92 5.00 27.97
N ALA A 375 26.94 3.74 28.40
CA ALA A 375 28.12 2.89 28.29
C ALA A 375 28.56 2.70 26.83
N GLU A 376 27.60 2.52 25.91
CA GLU A 376 27.87 2.42 24.47
C GLU A 376 28.61 3.65 23.93
N TRP A 377 28.24 4.86 24.39
CA TRP A 377 28.96 6.07 24.06
C TRP A 377 30.40 6.07 24.61
N GLY A 378 30.62 5.54 25.81
CA GLY A 378 31.97 5.31 26.35
C GLY A 378 32.79 4.35 25.50
N HIS A 379 32.20 3.20 25.13
CA HIS A 379 32.84 2.20 24.26
C HIS A 379 33.19 2.75 22.88
N SER A 380 32.30 3.49 22.25
CA SER A 380 32.53 4.06 20.93
C SER A 380 33.71 5.07 20.94
N ASN A 381 33.84 5.84 22.01
CA ASN A 381 34.97 6.73 22.20
C ASN A 381 36.29 5.99 22.46
N ILE A 382 36.28 4.90 23.23
CA ILE A 382 37.50 4.06 23.37
C ILE A 382 37.93 3.56 22.00
N ASN A 383 37.01 2.97 21.22
CA ASN A 383 37.37 2.37 19.94
C ASN A 383 37.91 3.38 18.92
N LEU A 384 37.28 4.57 18.82
CA LEU A 384 37.79 5.66 17.97
C LEU A 384 39.13 6.17 18.49
N GLY A 385 39.28 6.32 19.83
CA GLY A 385 40.52 6.74 20.44
C GLY A 385 41.66 5.76 20.17
N VAL A 386 41.43 4.45 20.29
CA VAL A 386 42.42 3.39 19.98
C VAL A 386 42.81 3.44 18.51
N TYR A 387 41.85 3.56 17.60
CA TYR A 387 42.15 3.71 16.17
C TYR A 387 43.05 4.91 15.89
N ILE A 388 42.75 6.08 16.47
CA ILE A 388 43.52 7.31 16.30
C ILE A 388 44.94 7.13 16.89
N TYR A 389 45.04 6.54 18.08
CA TYR A 389 46.30 6.26 18.78
C TYR A 389 47.22 5.34 17.97
N GLU A 390 46.69 4.19 17.54
CA GLU A 390 47.44 3.19 16.74
C GLU A 390 47.81 3.74 15.33
N SER A 391 47.10 4.76 14.84
CA SER A 391 47.45 5.47 13.63
C SER A 391 48.62 6.48 13.84
N GLY A 392 49.22 6.49 15.03
CA GLY A 392 50.35 7.36 15.37
C GLY A 392 50.00 8.76 15.84
N ASN A 393 48.70 9.02 16.13
CA ASN A 393 48.19 10.32 16.53
C ASN A 393 47.83 10.36 18.03
N ALA A 394 48.80 9.99 18.91
CA ALA A 394 48.60 9.87 20.34
C ALA A 394 47.91 11.10 20.99
N ARG A 395 48.32 12.30 20.59
CA ARG A 395 47.74 13.56 21.15
C ARG A 395 46.26 13.72 20.78
N ASP A 396 45.88 13.36 19.56
CA ASP A 396 44.50 13.54 19.07
C ASP A 396 43.56 12.51 19.66
N SER A 397 44.05 11.34 20.14
CA SER A 397 43.25 10.32 20.77
C SER A 397 42.82 10.69 22.21
N LEU A 398 43.55 11.63 22.87
CA LEU A 398 43.32 11.97 24.28
C LEU A 398 41.89 12.44 24.58
N ASP A 399 41.28 13.18 23.67
CA ASP A 399 39.92 13.70 23.91
C ASP A 399 38.85 12.61 23.89
N ASN A 400 39.03 11.60 23.03
CA ASN A 400 38.16 10.42 23.01
C ASN A 400 38.31 9.61 24.31
N PHE A 401 39.54 9.35 24.77
CA PHE A 401 39.76 8.62 26.01
C PHE A 401 39.30 9.41 27.26
N ARG A 402 39.40 10.75 27.28
CA ARG A 402 38.83 11.59 28.35
C ARG A 402 37.32 11.50 28.38
N THR A 403 36.67 11.52 27.22
CA THR A 403 35.22 11.34 27.11
C THR A 403 34.81 9.99 27.67
N ALA A 404 35.49 8.92 27.27
CA ALA A 404 35.22 7.58 27.77
C ALA A 404 35.41 7.48 29.30
N LEU A 405 36.52 8.05 29.83
CA LEU A 405 36.77 8.09 31.27
C LEU A 405 35.65 8.82 32.02
N SER A 406 35.19 9.99 31.52
CA SER A 406 34.09 10.74 32.12
C SER A 406 32.80 9.91 32.17
N VAL A 407 32.49 9.19 31.10
CA VAL A 407 31.32 8.33 30.99
C VAL A 407 31.37 7.20 32.05
N PHE A 408 32.48 6.44 32.09
CA PHE A 408 32.61 5.32 33.00
C PHE A 408 32.83 5.74 34.47
N ASP A 409 33.38 6.93 34.72
CA ASP A 409 33.44 7.54 36.06
C ASP A 409 32.02 7.81 36.58
N ASP A 410 31.16 8.39 35.76
CA ASP A 410 29.81 8.74 36.18
C ASP A 410 28.93 7.48 36.33
N LEU A 411 29.04 6.51 35.46
CA LEU A 411 28.38 5.21 35.58
C LEU A 411 28.89 4.45 36.82
N GLY A 412 30.19 4.43 37.05
CA GLY A 412 30.81 3.77 38.21
C GLY A 412 30.44 4.44 39.55
N LYS A 413 30.23 5.75 39.60
CA LYS A 413 29.71 6.44 40.80
C LYS A 413 28.26 6.08 41.06
N LYS A 414 27.43 5.95 40.01
CA LYS A 414 26.02 5.56 40.13
C LYS A 414 25.87 4.11 40.60
N ASN A 415 26.73 3.21 40.14
CA ASN A 415 26.73 1.80 40.52
C ASN A 415 28.17 1.26 40.75
N PRO A 416 28.74 1.48 41.97
CA PRO A 416 30.11 1.04 42.29
C PRO A 416 30.31 -0.46 42.30
N HIS A 417 29.24 -1.25 42.27
CA HIS A 417 29.31 -2.71 42.26
C HIS A 417 29.32 -3.31 40.85
N ASN A 418 29.07 -2.51 39.82
CA ASN A 418 29.20 -2.96 38.45
C ASN A 418 30.67 -3.11 38.05
N LEU A 419 31.15 -4.34 38.00
CA LEU A 419 32.57 -4.67 37.74
C LEU A 419 32.96 -4.25 36.32
N GLU A 420 32.06 -4.37 35.36
CA GLU A 420 32.34 -4.00 33.97
C GLU A 420 32.64 -2.50 33.85
N TRP A 421 31.81 -1.64 34.45
CA TRP A 421 32.07 -0.19 34.42
C TRP A 421 33.36 0.21 35.13
N GLN A 422 33.72 -0.49 36.21
CA GLN A 422 35.00 -0.26 36.87
C GLN A 422 36.18 -0.71 36.00
N ARG A 423 36.04 -1.82 35.29
CA ARG A 423 37.02 -2.29 34.30
C ARG A 423 37.19 -1.28 33.17
N MET A 424 36.07 -0.80 32.56
CA MET A 424 36.10 0.17 31.47
C MET A 424 36.71 1.51 31.91
N ARG A 425 36.45 1.90 33.16
CA ARG A 425 37.09 3.06 33.78
C ARG A 425 38.62 2.90 33.86
N ALA A 426 39.09 1.77 34.35
CA ALA A 426 40.53 1.43 34.41
C ALA A 426 41.15 1.39 33.01
N GLN A 427 40.46 0.77 32.06
CA GLN A 427 40.92 0.70 30.66
C GLN A 427 41.02 2.11 30.02
N SER A 428 40.05 3.00 30.28
CA SER A 428 40.13 4.38 29.80
C SER A 428 41.32 5.14 30.38
N LEU A 429 41.66 4.88 31.67
CA LEU A 429 42.84 5.45 32.31
C LEU A 429 44.13 4.87 31.73
N ALA A 430 44.18 3.57 31.41
CA ALA A 430 45.30 2.94 30.75
C ALA A 430 45.61 3.59 29.40
N TRP A 431 44.59 3.72 28.54
CA TRP A 431 44.74 4.38 27.24
C TRP A 431 45.13 5.86 27.36
N LEU A 432 44.58 6.59 28.36
CA LEU A 432 45.01 7.94 28.63
C LEU A 432 46.47 8.05 29.06
N ALA A 433 46.94 7.08 29.86
CA ALA A 433 48.34 7.02 30.27
C ALA A 433 49.25 6.77 29.07
N ASP A 434 48.97 5.74 28.27
CA ASP A 434 49.77 5.40 27.08
C ASP A 434 49.83 6.56 26.08
N ALA A 435 48.67 7.13 25.73
CA ALA A 435 48.60 8.28 24.83
C ALA A 435 49.29 9.53 25.40
N SER A 436 49.24 9.72 26.75
CA SER A 436 49.95 10.82 27.40
C SER A 436 51.45 10.62 27.40
N GLU A 437 51.92 9.41 27.62
CA GLU A 437 53.35 9.06 27.56
C GLU A 437 53.94 9.31 26.18
N ASP A 438 53.30 8.80 25.12
CA ASP A 438 53.68 8.99 23.73
C ASP A 438 53.58 10.47 23.28
N ALA A 439 52.66 11.24 23.86
CA ALA A 439 52.59 12.68 23.66
C ALA A 439 53.62 13.48 24.46
N GLY A 440 54.49 12.83 25.25
CA GLY A 440 55.51 13.45 26.09
C GLY A 440 54.99 14.08 27.39
N MET A 441 53.78 13.70 27.83
CA MET A 441 53.11 14.27 29.02
C MET A 441 53.26 13.30 30.21
N LEU A 442 54.52 12.99 30.59
CA LEU A 442 54.90 11.96 31.57
C LEU A 442 54.20 12.13 32.93
N GLN A 443 54.05 13.37 33.43
CA GLN A 443 53.37 13.62 34.70
C GLN A 443 51.87 13.17 34.63
N ALA A 444 51.17 13.48 33.54
CA ALA A 444 49.79 13.04 33.36
C ALA A 444 49.68 11.53 33.23
N ALA A 445 50.58 10.90 32.47
CA ALA A 445 50.68 9.45 32.33
C ALA A 445 50.81 8.78 33.69
N ARG A 446 51.72 9.29 34.52
CA ARG A 446 51.94 8.76 35.90
C ARG A 446 50.68 8.88 36.77
N GLU A 447 49.95 10.02 36.73
CA GLU A 447 48.73 10.21 37.50
C GLU A 447 47.62 9.27 37.05
N TYR A 448 47.44 9.08 35.72
CA TYR A 448 46.46 8.12 35.17
C TYR A 448 46.81 6.68 35.57
N ARG A 449 48.06 6.23 35.42
CA ARG A 449 48.50 4.89 35.84
C ARG A 449 48.36 4.64 37.35
N ALA A 450 48.63 5.67 38.17
CA ALA A 450 48.43 5.55 39.61
C ALA A 450 46.96 5.32 39.96
N THR A 451 46.06 6.07 39.31
CA THR A 451 44.60 5.93 39.51
C THR A 451 44.09 4.58 39.03
N GLU A 452 44.52 4.13 37.86
CA GLU A 452 44.23 2.78 37.29
C GLU A 452 44.63 1.66 38.27
N SER A 453 45.87 1.70 38.82
CA SER A 453 46.35 0.72 39.79
C SER A 453 45.44 0.65 41.04
N VAL A 454 45.01 1.79 41.59
CA VAL A 454 44.09 1.83 42.74
C VAL A 454 42.74 1.18 42.43
N ILE A 455 42.25 1.30 41.19
CA ILE A 455 41.02 0.62 40.78
C ILE A 455 41.23 -0.89 40.76
N HIS A 456 42.31 -1.37 40.13
CA HIS A 456 42.62 -2.78 40.10
C HIS A 456 42.87 -3.35 41.50
N GLU A 457 43.59 -2.69 42.39
CA GLU A 457 43.75 -3.06 43.79
C GLU A 457 42.40 -3.21 44.49
N THR A 458 41.51 -2.23 44.31
CA THR A 458 40.16 -2.24 44.91
C THR A 458 39.30 -3.40 44.39
N LEU A 459 39.43 -3.73 43.09
CA LEU A 459 38.73 -4.85 42.49
C LEU A 459 39.29 -6.18 42.97
N LEU A 460 40.63 -6.28 43.13
CA LEU A 460 41.31 -7.48 43.62
C LEU A 460 40.99 -7.75 45.08
N ASP A 461 40.85 -6.71 45.92
CA ASP A 461 40.40 -6.87 47.32
C ASP A 461 39.01 -7.51 47.42
N ARG A 462 38.15 -7.28 46.43
CA ARG A 462 36.80 -7.87 46.36
C ARG A 462 36.81 -9.32 45.83
N ASP A 463 37.70 -9.62 44.87
CA ASP A 463 37.86 -10.92 44.25
C ASP A 463 39.36 -11.28 44.12
N PRO A 464 39.99 -11.73 45.24
CA PRO A 464 41.44 -12.01 45.29
C PRO A 464 41.87 -13.13 44.35
N GLY A 465 40.95 -13.98 43.89
CA GLY A 465 41.22 -15.09 42.99
C GLY A 465 41.16 -14.75 41.50
N ASN A 466 40.77 -13.52 41.15
CA ASN A 466 40.56 -13.13 39.77
C ASN A 466 41.88 -12.88 39.03
N ARG A 467 42.23 -13.82 38.16
CA ARG A 467 43.48 -13.80 37.40
C ARG A 467 43.56 -12.61 36.43
N GLU A 468 42.46 -12.21 35.80
CA GLU A 468 42.46 -11.09 34.88
C GLU A 468 42.78 -9.78 35.60
N ILE A 469 42.17 -9.54 36.78
CA ILE A 469 42.45 -8.33 37.58
C ILE A 469 43.90 -8.37 38.10
N GLN A 470 44.41 -9.53 38.54
CA GLN A 470 45.81 -9.69 38.93
C GLN A 470 46.76 -9.33 37.77
N GLN A 471 46.49 -9.85 36.58
CA GLN A 471 47.27 -9.53 35.37
C GLN A 471 47.21 -8.07 35.00
N ALA A 472 46.01 -7.45 35.02
CA ALA A 472 45.85 -6.05 34.73
C ALA A 472 46.61 -5.14 35.72
N LEU A 473 46.55 -5.46 37.02
CA LEU A 473 47.33 -4.76 38.05
C LEU A 473 48.84 -4.87 37.81
N MET A 474 49.33 -6.06 37.46
CA MET A 474 50.75 -6.26 37.15
C MET A 474 51.17 -5.43 35.91
N VAL A 475 50.37 -5.41 34.85
CA VAL A 475 50.62 -4.58 33.66
C VAL A 475 50.68 -3.09 34.04
N SER A 476 49.71 -2.61 34.82
CA SER A 476 49.67 -1.22 35.31
C SER A 476 50.89 -0.86 36.17
N GLN A 477 51.34 -1.76 37.08
CA GLN A 477 52.54 -1.57 37.90
C GLN A 477 53.82 -1.52 37.06
N ASN A 478 53.96 -2.39 36.06
CA ASN A 478 55.10 -2.37 35.14
C ASN A 478 55.13 -1.06 34.33
N ALA A 479 54.00 -0.62 33.76
CA ALA A 479 53.94 0.63 33.04
C ALA A 479 54.29 1.84 33.95
N ARG A 480 53.87 1.83 35.23
CA ARG A 480 54.32 2.84 36.20
C ARG A 480 55.82 2.82 36.46
N ALA A 481 56.42 1.65 36.51
CA ALA A 481 57.87 1.52 36.65
C ALA A 481 58.61 2.07 35.41
N ASP A 482 58.10 1.83 34.20
CA ASP A 482 58.66 2.32 32.95
C ASP A 482 58.59 3.85 32.88
N ILE A 483 57.48 4.46 33.28
CA ILE A 483 57.32 5.92 33.39
C ILE A 483 58.31 6.50 34.41
N ALA A 484 58.48 5.84 35.58
CA ALA A 484 59.45 6.30 36.59
C ALA A 484 60.93 6.23 36.04
N ILE A 485 61.24 5.21 35.25
CA ILE A 485 62.52 5.13 34.53
C ILE A 485 62.67 6.30 33.55
N ALA A 486 61.65 6.62 32.77
CA ALA A 486 61.66 7.72 31.81
C ALA A 486 61.82 9.08 32.49
N GLU A 487 61.29 9.24 33.73
CA GLU A 487 61.48 10.44 34.56
C GLU A 487 62.84 10.48 35.27
N GLY A 488 63.61 9.37 35.27
CA GLY A 488 64.87 9.24 35.98
C GLY A 488 64.75 8.88 37.46
N ASP A 489 63.51 8.55 37.94
CA ASP A 489 63.23 8.13 39.33
C ASP A 489 63.43 6.60 39.49
N LEU A 490 64.72 6.22 39.54
CA LEU A 490 65.10 4.80 39.65
C LEU A 490 64.69 4.16 40.98
N GLU A 491 64.56 4.92 42.03
CA GLU A 491 64.12 4.42 43.36
C GLU A 491 62.68 3.96 43.29
N SER A 492 61.75 4.81 42.79
CA SER A 492 60.38 4.46 42.58
C SER A 492 60.21 3.33 41.61
N ALA A 493 60.95 3.28 40.52
CA ALA A 493 60.95 2.19 39.52
C ALA A 493 61.26 0.83 40.16
N VAL A 494 62.30 0.76 41.00
CA VAL A 494 62.67 -0.50 41.72
C VAL A 494 61.58 -0.93 42.69
N LEU A 495 61.00 0.00 43.45
CA LEU A 495 59.90 -0.31 44.40
C LEU A 495 58.67 -0.85 43.69
N LEU A 496 58.24 -0.23 42.58
CA LEU A 496 57.10 -0.66 41.77
C LEU A 496 57.35 -2.05 41.13
N SER A 497 58.55 -2.29 40.63
CA SER A 497 58.92 -3.58 40.05
C SER A 497 59.04 -4.71 41.10
N GLN A 498 59.28 -4.40 42.37
CA GLN A 498 59.32 -5.39 43.45
C GLN A 498 57.95 -5.73 44.02
N GLY A 499 56.99 -4.79 43.91
CA GLY A 499 55.59 -5.00 44.32
C GLY A 499 54.83 -5.96 43.40
N ALA A 500 55.30 -6.17 42.17
CA ALA A 500 54.81 -7.22 41.30
C ALA A 500 55.26 -8.58 41.82
N ASP A 501 54.36 -9.41 42.38
CA ASP A 501 54.62 -10.70 43.07
C ASP A 501 55.59 -11.57 42.27
N PRO A 502 56.72 -11.99 42.87
CA PRO A 502 57.74 -12.79 42.19
C PRO A 502 57.24 -14.14 41.61
N ARG A 503 56.13 -14.63 42.10
CA ARG A 503 55.55 -15.91 41.67
C ARG A 503 55.07 -15.86 40.22
N TRP A 504 54.62 -14.76 39.72
CA TRP A 504 54.14 -14.59 38.35
C TRP A 504 55.27 -14.35 37.34
N ARG A 505 56.45 -13.95 37.75
CA ARG A 505 57.64 -13.86 36.88
C ARG A 505 58.13 -15.22 36.39
N ALA A 506 57.83 -16.28 37.11
CA ALA A 506 58.20 -17.65 36.73
C ALA A 506 57.23 -18.21 35.66
N GLU A 507 55.94 -17.99 35.82
CA GLU A 507 54.91 -18.51 34.90
C GLU A 507 54.85 -17.76 33.56
N GLY A 508 55.09 -16.43 33.54
CA GLY A 508 55.08 -15.62 32.30
C GLY A 508 56.27 -15.88 31.37
N ARG A 509 57.30 -16.60 31.80
CA ARG A 509 58.42 -17.05 30.95
C ARG A 509 58.19 -18.39 30.28
N GLU A 510 57.22 -19.18 30.73
CA GLU A 510 56.85 -20.48 30.13
C GLU A 510 55.70 -20.38 29.12
N ALA A 511 54.94 -19.30 29.13
CA ALA A 511 53.97 -18.97 28.08
C ALA A 511 54.63 -18.16 26.96
N GLY A 512 55.43 -18.84 26.14
CA GLY A 512 55.86 -18.31 24.84
C GLY A 512 54.65 -18.13 23.91
N PRO A 513 54.76 -17.29 22.87
CA PRO A 513 53.63 -17.00 21.98
C PRO A 513 53.22 -18.27 21.25
N GLY A 514 52.03 -18.76 21.54
CA GLY A 514 51.31 -19.77 20.79
C GLY A 514 50.16 -19.15 20.06
#